data_a8089576f91d3145d22335f52a2c7e28
#
_entry.id   a8089576f91d3145d22335f52a2c7e28
#
_cell.length_a   1.000
_cell.length_b   1.000
_cell.length_c   1.000
_cell.angle_alpha   90.00
_cell.angle_beta   90.00
_cell.angle_gamma   90.00
#
_symmetry.space_group_name_H-M   'P 1'
#
loop_
_entity.id
_entity.type
_entity.pdbx_description
1 polymer ?
#
loop_
_entity_poly.entity_id
_entity_poly.type
_entity_poly.pdbx_seq_one_letter_code
_entity_poly.pdbx_strand_id
1 'polypeptide(L)'
;MSKTKVANFSQMYTKYLNLVHAVRSLPSFPQLDAVESRMLNVFASAWHEDKLITVLEAMVMLPEISTTTAHRRLKALRKKGMIDLNLDSQDNRVKYVVPTKATHQYFAQLGQCMEKAQAV
;
A
#
# COMPACT_ATOMS: atom_id res chain seq x y z
N MET A 1 8.98 -27.21 -14.50
CA MET A 1 7.84 -27.27 -13.57
C MET A 1 6.76 -28.16 -14.17
N SER A 2 6.17 -29.04 -13.39
CA SER A 2 5.11 -29.90 -13.87
C SER A 2 3.82 -29.09 -14.09
N LYS A 3 2.91 -29.62 -14.94
CA LYS A 3 1.59 -29.00 -15.17
C LYS A 3 0.80 -28.88 -13.85
N THR A 4 0.93 -29.88 -12.94
CA THR A 4 0.26 -29.87 -11.65
C THR A 4 0.70 -28.69 -10.77
N LYS A 5 2.00 -28.40 -10.74
CA LYS A 5 2.51 -27.24 -9.99
C LYS A 5 2.00 -25.92 -10.55
N VAL A 6 2.00 -25.79 -11.88
CA VAL A 6 1.47 -24.58 -12.53
C VAL A 6 -0.01 -24.38 -12.19
N ALA A 7 -0.81 -25.44 -12.25
CA ALA A 7 -2.24 -25.38 -11.90
C ALA A 7 -2.45 -25.00 -10.44
N ASN A 8 -1.63 -25.58 -9.52
CA ASN A 8 -1.73 -25.28 -8.09
C ASN A 8 -1.39 -23.81 -7.79
N PHE A 9 -0.36 -23.28 -8.43
CA PHE A 9 0.02 -21.87 -8.26
C PHE A 9 -1.04 -20.94 -8.85
N SER A 10 -1.60 -21.30 -10.00
CA SER A 10 -2.70 -20.54 -10.62
C SER A 10 -3.91 -20.48 -9.69
N GLN A 11 -4.29 -21.61 -9.10
CA GLN A 11 -5.41 -21.68 -8.16
C GLN A 11 -5.13 -20.86 -6.90
N MET A 12 -3.90 -20.91 -6.40
CA MET A 12 -3.48 -20.12 -5.24
C MET A 12 -3.67 -18.63 -5.52
N TYR A 13 -3.26 -18.18 -6.69
CA TYR A 13 -3.41 -16.78 -7.08
C TYR A 13 -4.88 -16.37 -7.16
N THR A 14 -5.72 -17.19 -7.79
CA THR A 14 -7.15 -16.93 -7.89
C THR A 14 -7.81 -16.89 -6.50
N LYS A 15 -7.43 -17.81 -5.64
CA LYS A 15 -7.90 -17.82 -4.24
C LYS A 15 -7.50 -16.55 -3.51
N TYR A 16 -6.25 -16.10 -3.70
CA TYR A 16 -5.76 -14.85 -3.13
C TYR A 16 -6.59 -13.66 -3.61
N LEU A 17 -6.85 -13.56 -4.92
CA LEU A 17 -7.67 -12.47 -5.48
C LEU A 17 -9.07 -12.45 -4.88
N ASN A 18 -9.70 -13.61 -4.72
CA ASN A 18 -11.03 -13.72 -4.13
C ASN A 18 -11.02 -13.29 -2.65
N LEU A 19 -9.99 -13.66 -1.91
CA LEU A 19 -9.83 -13.27 -0.51
C LEU A 19 -9.65 -11.77 -0.38
N VAL A 20 -8.81 -11.18 -1.23
CA VAL A 20 -8.59 -9.72 -1.24
C VAL A 20 -9.89 -8.99 -1.57
N HIS A 21 -10.64 -9.47 -2.56
CA HIS A 21 -11.92 -8.87 -2.93
C HIS A 21 -12.89 -8.89 -1.75
N ALA A 22 -12.98 -10.03 -1.05
CA ALA A 22 -13.85 -10.16 0.11
C ALA A 22 -13.45 -9.20 1.24
N VAL A 23 -12.16 -9.09 1.53
CA VAL A 23 -11.65 -8.17 2.56
C VAL A 23 -11.94 -6.71 2.18
N ARG A 24 -11.71 -6.34 0.92
CA ARG A 24 -11.95 -4.97 0.44
C ARG A 24 -13.44 -4.59 0.49
N SER A 25 -14.33 -5.58 0.50
CA SER A 25 -15.77 -5.34 0.59
C SER A 25 -16.26 -5.13 2.02
N LEU A 26 -15.41 -5.36 3.02
CA LEU A 26 -15.80 -5.16 4.42
C LEU A 26 -15.95 -3.66 4.72
N PRO A 27 -17.01 -3.26 5.45
CA PRO A 27 -17.19 -1.84 5.79
C PRO A 27 -16.04 -1.25 6.61
N SER A 28 -15.36 -2.08 7.39
CA SER A 28 -14.24 -1.64 8.23
C SER A 28 -12.92 -1.50 7.47
N PHE A 29 -12.85 -2.00 6.22
CA PHE A 29 -11.63 -1.92 5.43
C PHE A 29 -11.51 -0.55 4.78
N PRO A 30 -10.30 0.08 4.80
CA PRO A 30 -10.12 1.40 4.19
C PRO A 30 -10.51 1.43 2.72
N GLN A 31 -11.30 2.42 2.34
CA GLN A 31 -11.75 2.58 0.96
C GLN A 31 -10.76 3.47 0.21
N LEU A 32 -9.91 2.85 -0.58
CA LEU A 32 -8.87 3.52 -1.36
C LEU A 32 -9.13 3.32 -2.85
N ASP A 33 -8.85 4.34 -3.64
CA ASP A 33 -8.89 4.18 -5.10
C ASP A 33 -7.61 3.50 -5.61
N ALA A 34 -7.56 3.23 -6.90
CA ALA A 34 -6.43 2.51 -7.51
C ALA A 34 -5.11 3.28 -7.36
N VAL A 35 -5.13 4.59 -7.50
CA VAL A 35 -3.94 5.42 -7.37
C VAL A 35 -3.44 5.42 -5.93
N GLU A 36 -4.34 5.60 -4.98
CA GLU A 36 -4.01 5.56 -3.55
C GLU A 36 -3.39 4.23 -3.15
N SER A 37 -3.97 3.12 -3.62
CA SER A 37 -3.44 1.78 -3.34
C SER A 37 -2.04 1.60 -3.92
N ARG A 38 -1.82 2.07 -5.15
CA ARG A 38 -0.49 1.99 -5.79
C ARG A 38 0.54 2.83 -5.06
N MET A 39 0.16 4.03 -4.63
CA MET A 39 1.06 4.89 -3.85
C MET A 39 1.49 4.19 -2.56
N LEU A 40 0.53 3.60 -1.82
CA LEU A 40 0.86 2.87 -0.59
C LEU A 40 1.77 1.67 -0.86
N ASN A 41 1.58 0.96 -1.97
CA ASN A 41 2.44 -0.16 -2.31
C ASN A 41 3.88 0.28 -2.59
N VAL A 42 4.05 1.40 -3.28
CA VAL A 42 5.39 1.96 -3.55
C VAL A 42 6.03 2.43 -2.24
N PHE A 43 5.27 3.11 -1.38
CA PHE A 43 5.76 3.53 -0.07
C PHE A 43 6.14 2.32 0.78
N ALA A 44 5.35 1.26 0.76
CA ALA A 44 5.61 0.05 1.53
C ALA A 44 6.98 -0.55 1.21
N SER A 45 7.33 -0.60 -0.07
CA SER A 45 8.64 -1.10 -0.50
C SER A 45 9.79 -0.26 0.06
N ALA A 46 9.65 1.07 0.00
CA ALA A 46 10.67 1.97 0.53
C ALA A 46 10.78 1.86 2.06
N TRP A 47 9.64 1.84 2.75
CA TRP A 47 9.62 1.71 4.21
C TRP A 47 10.21 0.37 4.67
N HIS A 48 9.98 -0.69 3.91
CA HIS A 48 10.54 -2.00 4.21
C HIS A 48 12.08 -2.00 4.17
N GLU A 49 12.65 -1.14 3.31
CA GLU A 49 14.10 -0.96 3.21
C GLU A 49 14.62 0.14 4.16
N ASP A 50 13.80 0.58 5.09
CA ASP A 50 14.12 1.66 6.05
C ASP A 50 14.47 2.99 5.37
N LYS A 51 13.93 3.22 4.19
CA LYS A 51 14.13 4.49 3.48
C LYS A 51 13.15 5.54 3.98
N LEU A 52 13.66 6.76 4.17
CA LEU A 52 12.81 7.91 4.44
C LEU A 52 12.31 8.46 3.10
N ILE A 53 11.02 8.77 3.05
CA ILE A 53 10.38 9.31 1.85
C ILE A 53 9.97 10.75 2.15
N THR A 54 10.57 11.72 1.46
CA THR A 54 10.12 13.11 1.59
C THR A 54 8.81 13.28 0.80
N VAL A 55 8.04 14.33 1.15
CA VAL A 55 6.82 14.66 0.41
C VAL A 55 7.14 14.89 -1.07
N LEU A 56 8.24 15.57 -1.37
CA LEU A 56 8.64 15.82 -2.76
C LEU A 56 8.93 14.52 -3.52
N GLU A 57 9.64 13.59 -2.88
CA GLU A 57 9.89 12.28 -3.47
C GLU A 57 8.59 11.50 -3.69
N ALA A 58 7.69 11.53 -2.72
CA ALA A 58 6.40 10.83 -2.81
C ALA A 58 5.59 11.31 -4.02
N MET A 59 5.70 12.59 -4.36
CA MET A 59 4.94 13.17 -5.47
C MET A 59 5.40 12.71 -6.85
N VAL A 60 6.61 12.16 -6.96
CA VAL A 60 7.19 11.73 -8.24
C VAL A 60 7.49 10.24 -8.31
N MET A 61 7.13 9.46 -7.29
CA MET A 61 7.42 8.02 -7.24
C MET A 61 6.59 7.22 -8.25
N LEU A 62 5.46 7.76 -8.71
CA LEU A 62 4.64 7.18 -9.77
C LEU A 62 4.72 8.10 -10.99
N PRO A 63 5.68 7.88 -11.90
CA PRO A 63 5.90 8.82 -13.01
C PRO A 63 4.74 8.90 -13.99
N GLU A 64 3.86 7.90 -14.02
CA GLU A 64 2.69 7.87 -14.91
C GLU A 64 1.55 8.78 -14.45
N ILE A 65 1.61 9.36 -13.25
CA ILE A 65 0.62 10.32 -12.78
C ILE A 65 1.25 11.70 -12.62
N SER A 66 0.44 12.75 -12.80
CA SER A 66 0.93 14.11 -12.64
C SER A 66 1.23 14.41 -11.17
N THR A 67 2.13 15.39 -10.92
CA THR A 67 2.42 15.85 -9.57
C THR A 67 1.19 16.42 -8.89
N THR A 68 0.29 17.06 -9.64
CA THR A 68 -0.98 17.57 -9.11
C THR A 68 -1.86 16.43 -8.60
N THR A 69 -1.98 15.35 -9.38
CA THR A 69 -2.75 14.16 -8.96
C THR A 69 -2.08 13.50 -7.76
N ALA A 70 -0.76 13.32 -7.78
CA ALA A 70 -0.01 12.73 -6.67
C ALA A 70 -0.22 13.53 -5.39
N HIS A 71 -0.13 14.85 -5.45
CA HIS A 71 -0.35 15.72 -4.30
C HIS A 71 -1.77 15.58 -3.73
N ARG A 72 -2.77 15.54 -4.61
CA ARG A 72 -4.17 15.37 -4.21
C ARG A 72 -4.40 14.03 -3.52
N ARG A 73 -3.83 12.96 -4.07
CA ARG A 73 -3.97 11.62 -3.50
C ARG A 73 -3.19 11.46 -2.19
N LEU A 74 -2.05 12.12 -2.09
CA LEU A 74 -1.28 12.14 -0.84
C LEU A 74 -2.09 12.78 0.29
N LYS A 75 -2.74 13.90 -0.01
CA LYS A 75 -3.64 14.56 0.96
C LYS A 75 -4.81 13.65 1.33
N ALA A 76 -5.39 12.96 0.37
CA ALA A 76 -6.50 12.04 0.61
C ALA A 76 -6.07 10.88 1.51
N LEU A 77 -4.89 10.31 1.27
CA LEU A 77 -4.33 9.25 2.11
C LEU A 77 -4.13 9.72 3.55
N ARG A 78 -3.63 10.94 3.71
CA ARG A 78 -3.45 11.52 5.04
C ARG A 78 -4.80 11.73 5.75
N LYS A 79 -5.79 12.25 5.04
CA LYS A 79 -7.14 12.46 5.57
C LYS A 79 -7.78 11.15 6.00
N LYS A 80 -7.53 10.07 5.25
CA LYS A 80 -8.03 8.73 5.58
C LYS A 80 -7.25 8.05 6.70
N GLY A 81 -6.20 8.69 7.20
CA GLY A 81 -5.38 8.15 8.28
C GLY A 81 -4.39 7.08 7.84
N MET A 82 -4.13 6.96 6.53
CA MET A 82 -3.25 5.92 5.98
C MET A 82 -1.79 6.35 5.91
N ILE A 83 -1.51 7.63 6.05
CA ILE A 83 -0.16 8.17 6.19
C ILE A 83 -0.19 9.32 7.17
N ASP A 84 0.98 9.67 7.68
CA ASP A 84 1.17 10.91 8.44
C ASP A 84 2.46 11.57 7.95
N LEU A 85 2.70 12.79 8.41
CA LEU A 85 3.88 13.54 8.03
C LEU A 85 4.70 13.86 9.28
N ASN A 86 5.98 13.55 9.23
CA ASN A 86 6.93 13.90 10.28
C ASN A 86 7.89 14.97 9.78
N LEU A 87 8.14 15.97 10.61
CA LEU A 87 9.13 17.00 10.30
C LEU A 87 10.54 16.43 10.49
N ASP A 88 11.45 16.84 9.63
CA ASP A 88 12.88 16.56 9.85
C ASP A 88 13.33 17.25 11.14
N SER A 89 14.21 16.59 11.91
CA SER A 89 14.66 17.09 13.20
C SER A 89 15.51 18.35 13.09
N GLN A 90 16.14 18.59 11.95
CA GLN A 90 17.06 19.70 11.74
C GLN A 90 16.59 20.74 10.73
N ASP A 91 15.64 20.38 9.86
CA ASP A 91 15.09 21.29 8.83
C ASP A 91 13.57 21.17 8.77
N ASN A 92 12.88 22.13 9.37
CA ASN A 92 11.41 22.15 9.43
C ASN A 92 10.74 22.27 8.07
N ARG A 93 11.50 22.57 7.01
CA ARG A 93 10.94 22.62 5.63
C ARG A 93 10.81 21.23 5.03
N VAL A 94 11.51 20.24 5.58
CA VAL A 94 11.49 18.86 5.08
C VAL A 94 10.50 18.06 5.90
N LYS A 95 9.56 17.40 5.20
CA LYS A 95 8.57 16.53 5.81
C LYS A 95 8.69 15.13 5.20
N TYR A 96 8.60 14.12 6.04
CA TYR A 96 8.65 12.72 5.63
C TYR A 96 7.28 12.10 5.69
N VAL A 97 6.96 11.31 4.68
CA VAL A 97 5.74 10.51 4.62
C VAL A 97 5.99 9.23 5.41
N VAL A 98 5.20 9.00 6.45
CA VAL A 98 5.38 7.85 7.34
C VAL A 98 4.09 7.04 7.43
N PRO A 99 4.18 5.72 7.67
CA PRO A 99 2.99 4.89 7.87
C PRO A 99 2.36 5.17 9.22
N THR A 100 1.08 4.85 9.34
CA THR A 100 0.34 4.89 10.59
C THR A 100 0.05 3.47 11.07
N LYS A 101 -0.50 3.35 12.27
CA LYS A 101 -1.00 2.07 12.77
C LYS A 101 -2.04 1.47 11.81
N ALA A 102 -2.93 2.32 11.28
CA ALA A 102 -3.96 1.90 10.32
C ALA A 102 -3.33 1.36 9.04
N THR A 103 -2.22 1.94 8.57
CA THR A 103 -1.48 1.45 7.41
C THR A 103 -0.94 0.05 7.64
N HIS A 104 -0.34 -0.18 8.81
CA HIS A 104 0.19 -1.50 9.14
C HIS A 104 -0.92 -2.54 9.25
N GLN A 105 -2.08 -2.17 9.79
CA GLN A 105 -3.24 -3.06 9.85
C GLN A 105 -3.77 -3.38 8.45
N TYR A 106 -3.79 -2.40 7.56
CA TYR A 106 -4.17 -2.57 6.17
C TYR A 106 -3.26 -3.59 5.47
N PHE A 107 -1.94 -3.42 5.59
CA PHE A 107 -0.98 -4.37 5.01
C PHE A 107 -1.10 -5.75 5.63
N ALA A 108 -1.32 -5.83 6.95
CA ALA A 108 -1.48 -7.11 7.64
C ALA A 108 -2.69 -7.89 7.14
N GLN A 109 -3.81 -7.23 6.89
CA GLN A 109 -5.00 -7.88 6.35
C GLN A 109 -4.74 -8.46 4.96
N LEU A 110 -4.03 -7.72 4.11
CA LEU A 110 -3.66 -8.22 2.78
C LEU A 110 -2.66 -9.37 2.87
N GLY A 111 -1.70 -9.28 3.79
CA GLY A 111 -0.75 -10.36 4.06
C GLY A 111 -1.44 -11.63 4.54
N GLN A 112 -2.47 -11.49 5.37
CA GLN A 112 -3.28 -12.63 5.81
C GLN A 112 -3.99 -13.32 4.64
N CYS A 113 -4.39 -12.55 3.61
CA CYS A 113 -4.96 -13.13 2.40
C CYS A 113 -3.94 -14.03 1.68
N MET A 114 -2.67 -13.62 1.65
CA MET A 114 -1.60 -14.44 1.07
C MET A 114 -1.43 -15.74 1.84
N GLU A 115 -1.39 -15.66 3.17
CA GLU A 115 -1.25 -16.84 4.03
C GLU A 115 -2.41 -17.81 3.84
N LYS A 116 -3.64 -17.31 3.84
CA LYS A 116 -4.83 -18.13 3.63
C LYS A 116 -4.88 -18.75 2.25
N ALA A 117 -4.36 -18.06 1.23
CA ALA A 117 -4.31 -18.61 -0.13
C ALA A 117 -3.35 -19.79 -0.23
N GLN A 118 -2.33 -19.84 0.61
CA GLN A 118 -1.39 -20.95 0.67
C GLN A 118 -1.96 -22.15 1.42
N ALA A 119 -2.92 -21.94 2.30
CA ALA A 119 -3.54 -23.02 3.09
C ALA A 119 -4.39 -23.89 2.18
N VAL A 120 -4.24 -25.19 2.33
CA VAL A 120 -4.97 -26.19 1.54
C VAL A 120 -6.24 -26.61 2.27
#